data_8645c05f3e28c62a78e0c6df5fc33a2c
#
_entry.id   8645c05f3e28c62a78e0c6df5fc33a2c
#
_cell.length_a   1.000
_cell.length_b   1.000
_cell.length_c   1.000
_cell.angle_alpha   90.00
_cell.angle_beta   90.00
_cell.angle_gamma   90.00
#
_symmetry.space_group_name_H-M   'P 1'
#
loop_
_entity.id
_entity.type
_entity.pdbx_description
1 polymer ?
#
loop_
_entity_poly.entity_id
_entity_poly.type
_entity_poly.pdbx_seq_one_letter_code
_entity_poly.pdbx_strand_id
1 'polypeptide(L)'
;MKSKKPQKENKSIWKPLKKKESPLDERPQEARGVRLISKRVTFGDDGEIRSIFSDDGVYGSAEDMQDKWGLSDKQATVKHKGRRRIVAFLVALGVFLLSIAGIFYILPRFLPDLFRGSNIQLFVQPVIKYEYNDESFRVVIKSSEAVMKDPWADSVRISEVLYNEPVRFVSDNKEGYCKIETLDGITGWVRTNSLTTDTSSVEPDLHKFKIVISDPSKNVMTHASNGTLITKVMMNTVLYADISREGVYQVSLPDGETGWIGSSGVIELKPRESLQVVSSRYFVSSLLTFVNARYLSNGMTVNGISINGAVCVCSQVNGIKMPRNMTEQSKQGQAVTLSHDAVTGEEIISDIIPGDIIFLRSPQSAPGSEAVYEEAVCTDTGTLLMISPASTTIRLRQFKAGDDITSRIITIRRVFATK
;
A
#
# COMPACT_ATOMS: atom_id res chain seq x y z
N MET A 1 -41.45 -2.72 55.93
CA MET A 1 -42.73 -2.11 55.47
C MET A 1 -42.42 -1.21 54.25
N LYS A 2 -43.09 -1.52 53.12
CA LYS A 2 -43.51 -0.65 51.97
C LYS A 2 -42.43 0.23 51.31
N SER A 3 -42.28 0.32 50.02
CA SER A 3 -43.18 -0.08 48.91
C SER A 3 -42.35 0.03 47.60
N LYS A 4 -42.54 -0.91 46.69
CA LYS A 4 -42.10 -0.89 45.29
C LYS A 4 -42.82 0.21 44.51
N LYS A 5 -42.15 0.92 43.59
CA LYS A 5 -42.77 1.63 42.46
C LYS A 5 -42.17 1.13 41.15
N PRO A 6 -42.95 1.03 40.07
CA PRO A 6 -42.68 0.22 38.94
C PRO A 6 -41.87 0.95 37.82
N GLN A 7 -41.11 0.15 37.07
CA GLN A 7 -40.48 0.54 35.82
C GLN A 7 -41.55 0.87 34.77
N LYS A 8 -41.37 2.00 34.09
CA LYS A 8 -42.10 2.33 32.86
C LYS A 8 -41.38 1.70 31.67
N GLU A 9 -42.04 0.76 31.01
CA GLU A 9 -41.72 0.26 29.70
C GLU A 9 -41.87 1.40 28.67
N ASN A 10 -40.78 1.69 27.95
CA ASN A 10 -40.79 2.53 26.75
C ASN A 10 -41.05 1.63 25.54
N LYS A 11 -42.30 1.55 25.11
CA LYS A 11 -42.68 0.96 23.80
C LYS A 11 -42.22 1.89 22.68
N SER A 12 -41.24 1.47 21.92
CA SER A 12 -40.87 2.10 20.65
C SER A 12 -41.94 1.83 19.61
N ILE A 13 -42.63 2.87 19.19
CA ILE A 13 -43.64 2.83 18.12
C ILE A 13 -42.89 2.96 16.77
N TRP A 14 -42.63 1.83 16.13
CA TRP A 14 -42.26 1.80 14.73
C TRP A 14 -43.52 1.78 13.88
N LYS A 15 -43.83 2.91 13.19
CA LYS A 15 -44.83 2.94 12.09
C LYS A 15 -44.11 2.62 10.79
N PRO A 16 -44.61 1.69 9.96
CA PRO A 16 -44.05 1.44 8.65
C PRO A 16 -44.37 2.60 7.72
N LEU A 17 -43.35 3.12 7.04
CA LEU A 17 -43.47 4.12 5.99
C LEU A 17 -44.18 3.51 4.78
N LYS A 18 -45.28 4.12 4.38
CA LYS A 18 -46.01 3.81 3.15
C LYS A 18 -45.11 4.01 1.93
N LYS A 19 -45.02 2.97 1.10
CA LYS A 19 -44.44 2.97 -0.24
C LYS A 19 -45.15 4.02 -1.10
N LYS A 20 -44.44 5.06 -1.49
CA LYS A 20 -44.89 6.02 -2.49
C LYS A 20 -44.59 5.42 -3.85
N GLU A 21 -45.61 5.08 -4.61
CA GLU A 21 -45.49 4.73 -6.02
C GLU A 21 -45.04 5.97 -6.78
N SER A 22 -43.99 5.84 -7.56
CA SER A 22 -43.54 6.81 -8.54
C SER A 22 -44.28 6.58 -9.84
N PRO A 23 -44.69 7.62 -10.55
CA PRO A 23 -45.36 7.47 -11.86
C PRO A 23 -44.35 6.95 -12.89
N LEU A 24 -44.78 5.91 -13.57
CA LEU A 24 -44.19 5.40 -14.79
C LEU A 24 -44.44 6.38 -15.95
N ASP A 25 -43.54 6.32 -16.90
CA ASP A 25 -43.61 6.73 -18.30
C ASP A 25 -43.24 8.16 -18.66
N GLU A 26 -41.96 8.26 -19.05
CA GLU A 26 -41.60 8.96 -20.31
C GLU A 26 -40.37 8.24 -20.89
N ARG A 27 -40.61 7.44 -21.95
CA ARG A 27 -39.55 6.85 -22.78
C ARG A 27 -38.98 7.94 -23.69
N PRO A 28 -37.67 8.10 -23.78
CA PRO A 28 -37.03 8.87 -24.81
C PRO A 28 -37.13 8.10 -26.13
N GLN A 29 -37.47 8.83 -27.19
CA GLN A 29 -37.60 8.36 -28.56
C GLN A 29 -36.38 7.61 -29.06
N GLU A 30 -36.69 6.57 -29.85
CA GLU A 30 -35.77 5.64 -30.51
C GLU A 30 -34.67 6.35 -31.30
N ALA A 31 -33.42 6.20 -30.86
CA ALA A 31 -32.30 6.24 -31.77
C ALA A 31 -32.37 4.96 -32.64
N ARG A 32 -32.42 5.12 -33.97
CA ARG A 32 -32.41 4.02 -34.94
C ARG A 32 -31.12 3.20 -34.76
N GLY A 33 -31.18 2.21 -33.90
CA GLY A 33 -30.14 1.22 -33.74
C GLY A 33 -30.17 0.20 -34.86
N VAL A 34 -29.04 -0.08 -35.44
CA VAL A 34 -28.83 -1.19 -36.38
C VAL A 34 -29.28 -2.48 -35.69
N ARG A 35 -30.35 -3.11 -36.23
CA ARG A 35 -30.81 -4.42 -35.78
C ARG A 35 -29.76 -5.46 -36.13
N LEU A 36 -29.04 -5.99 -35.12
CA LEU A 36 -28.26 -7.20 -35.28
C LEU A 36 -29.22 -8.39 -35.42
N ILE A 37 -29.36 -8.90 -36.66
CA ILE A 37 -30.14 -10.12 -36.93
C ILE A 37 -29.34 -11.30 -36.41
N SER A 38 -29.78 -11.91 -35.32
CA SER A 38 -29.20 -13.17 -34.85
C SER A 38 -29.65 -14.31 -35.78
N LYS A 39 -28.75 -14.88 -36.55
CA LYS A 39 -28.99 -16.07 -37.34
C LYS A 39 -28.66 -17.33 -36.51
N ARG A 40 -29.64 -18.19 -36.31
CA ARG A 40 -29.40 -19.50 -35.70
C ARG A 40 -29.28 -20.56 -36.82
N VAL A 41 -28.13 -21.25 -36.82
CA VAL A 41 -27.84 -22.33 -37.77
C VAL A 41 -27.95 -23.65 -37.03
N THR A 42 -28.70 -24.62 -37.56
CA THR A 42 -28.77 -25.97 -37.01
C THR A 42 -28.05 -26.96 -37.94
N PHE A 43 -27.25 -27.81 -37.35
CA PHE A 43 -26.47 -28.86 -38.05
C PHE A 43 -27.11 -30.24 -37.83
N GLY A 44 -27.01 -31.12 -38.84
CA GLY A 44 -27.32 -32.53 -38.70
C GLY A 44 -26.18 -33.31 -38.03
N ASP A 45 -26.43 -34.54 -37.63
CA ASP A 45 -25.44 -35.44 -37.00
C ASP A 45 -24.27 -35.77 -37.94
N ASP A 46 -24.42 -35.55 -39.24
CA ASP A 46 -23.43 -35.69 -40.30
C ASP A 46 -22.60 -34.42 -40.53
N GLY A 47 -22.88 -33.36 -39.80
CA GLY A 47 -22.19 -32.07 -39.91
C GLY A 47 -22.73 -31.16 -41.05
N GLU A 48 -23.76 -31.58 -41.75
CA GLU A 48 -24.38 -30.75 -42.80
C GLU A 48 -25.37 -29.74 -42.20
N ILE A 49 -25.52 -28.57 -42.88
CA ILE A 49 -26.46 -27.53 -42.47
C ILE A 49 -27.88 -27.96 -42.86
N ARG A 50 -28.72 -28.29 -41.85
CA ARG A 50 -30.11 -28.68 -42.07
C ARG A 50 -31.08 -27.51 -42.22
N SER A 51 -30.85 -26.38 -41.57
CA SER A 51 -31.69 -25.20 -41.71
C SER A 51 -31.02 -23.95 -41.19
N ILE A 52 -31.39 -22.80 -41.78
CA ILE A 52 -31.02 -21.46 -41.31
C ILE A 52 -32.31 -20.73 -40.98
N PHE A 53 -32.47 -20.31 -39.74
CA PHE A 53 -33.60 -19.53 -39.28
C PHE A 53 -33.19 -18.08 -39.08
N SER A 54 -34.05 -17.17 -39.47
CA SER A 54 -34.05 -15.76 -39.02
C SER A 54 -35.36 -15.49 -38.29
N ASP A 55 -35.41 -14.41 -37.54
CA ASP A 55 -36.60 -14.02 -36.75
C ASP A 55 -37.87 -13.83 -37.64
N ASP A 56 -37.72 -13.84 -38.97
CA ASP A 56 -38.81 -13.64 -39.95
C ASP A 56 -39.26 -14.94 -40.63
N GLY A 57 -38.75 -16.12 -40.23
CA GLY A 57 -39.17 -17.42 -40.78
C GLY A 57 -38.08 -18.23 -41.46
N VAL A 58 -38.43 -19.44 -41.93
CA VAL A 58 -37.53 -20.40 -42.60
C VAL A 58 -37.22 -19.92 -44.02
N TYR A 59 -35.96 -19.68 -44.36
CA TYR A 59 -35.50 -19.23 -45.67
C TYR A 59 -35.15 -20.37 -46.67
N GLY A 60 -35.77 -21.52 -46.57
CA GLY A 60 -35.60 -22.62 -47.51
C GLY A 60 -34.49 -23.63 -47.21
N SER A 61 -34.49 -24.75 -47.90
CA SER A 61 -33.48 -25.82 -47.79
C SER A 61 -32.18 -25.42 -48.51
N ALA A 62 -31.09 -26.17 -48.26
CA ALA A 62 -29.81 -25.94 -48.93
C ALA A 62 -29.90 -26.04 -50.47
N GLU A 63 -30.88 -26.80 -51.00
CA GLU A 63 -31.15 -26.94 -52.43
C GLU A 63 -31.74 -25.67 -53.06
N ASP A 64 -32.64 -24.93 -52.36
CA ASP A 64 -33.20 -23.69 -52.83
C ASP A 64 -32.20 -22.54 -52.92
N MET A 65 -31.11 -22.62 -52.19
CA MET A 65 -30.02 -21.62 -52.24
C MET A 65 -29.03 -21.88 -53.39
N GLN A 66 -28.84 -23.14 -53.82
CA GLN A 66 -27.97 -23.46 -54.97
C GLN A 66 -28.51 -22.91 -56.27
N ASP A 67 -29.82 -23.00 -56.48
CA ASP A 67 -30.47 -22.45 -57.67
C ASP A 67 -30.48 -20.92 -57.75
N LYS A 68 -30.59 -20.26 -56.60
CA LYS A 68 -30.69 -18.80 -56.52
C LYS A 68 -29.34 -18.09 -56.71
N TRP A 69 -28.21 -18.79 -56.53
CA TRP A 69 -26.87 -18.22 -56.70
C TRP A 69 -26.15 -18.72 -57.98
N GLY A 70 -26.83 -19.44 -58.87
CA GLY A 70 -26.26 -19.87 -60.15
C GLY A 70 -25.05 -20.79 -60.05
N LEU A 71 -24.97 -21.58 -58.98
CA LEU A 71 -23.92 -22.56 -58.78
C LEU A 71 -24.35 -23.90 -59.42
N SER A 72 -24.55 -23.90 -60.71
CA SER A 72 -24.79 -25.09 -61.50
C SER A 72 -23.45 -25.84 -61.68
N ASP A 73 -23.46 -27.15 -61.39
CA ASP A 73 -22.37 -28.08 -61.61
C ASP A 73 -21.92 -28.08 -63.06
N LYS A 74 -20.92 -27.24 -63.38
CA LYS A 74 -20.08 -27.45 -64.53
C LYS A 74 -18.96 -28.38 -64.13
N GLN A 75 -19.08 -29.70 -64.40
CA GLN A 75 -17.99 -30.63 -64.37
C GLN A 75 -16.80 -30.09 -65.18
N ALA A 76 -15.90 -29.41 -64.51
CA ALA A 76 -14.66 -28.97 -65.14
C ALA A 76 -13.71 -30.16 -65.24
N THR A 77 -13.54 -30.66 -66.47
CA THR A 77 -12.49 -31.63 -66.79
C THR A 77 -11.13 -31.04 -66.40
N VAL A 78 -10.53 -31.62 -65.34
CA VAL A 78 -9.25 -31.21 -64.79
C VAL A 78 -8.13 -31.64 -65.72
N LYS A 79 -7.73 -30.74 -66.64
CA LYS A 79 -6.46 -30.89 -67.31
C LYS A 79 -5.30 -30.58 -66.36
N HIS A 80 -4.38 -31.54 -66.15
CA HIS A 80 -3.20 -31.43 -65.29
C HIS A 80 -2.37 -30.16 -65.49
N LYS A 81 -2.62 -29.12 -64.65
CA LYS A 81 -1.77 -27.98 -64.42
C LYS A 81 -1.24 -27.92 -62.98
N GLY A 82 -1.10 -29.11 -62.34
CA GLY A 82 -0.81 -29.20 -60.90
C GLY A 82 0.55 -28.64 -60.52
N ARG A 83 1.56 -28.83 -61.30
CA ARG A 83 2.95 -28.47 -60.92
C ARG A 83 3.19 -26.97 -60.85
N ARG A 84 2.62 -26.16 -61.75
CA ARG A 84 2.76 -24.71 -61.74
C ARG A 84 1.95 -24.02 -60.60
N ARG A 85 0.83 -24.58 -60.21
CA ARG A 85 0.01 -24.07 -59.09
C ARG A 85 0.68 -24.38 -57.74
N ILE A 86 1.27 -25.54 -57.57
CA ILE A 86 2.02 -25.92 -56.36
C ILE A 86 3.25 -25.01 -56.21
N VAL A 87 4.00 -24.73 -57.27
CA VAL A 87 5.15 -23.82 -57.25
C VAL A 87 4.69 -22.39 -56.91
N ALA A 88 3.60 -21.91 -57.52
CA ALA A 88 3.05 -20.57 -57.20
C ALA A 88 2.60 -20.48 -55.74
N PHE A 89 1.99 -21.53 -55.20
CA PHE A 89 1.58 -21.59 -53.76
C PHE A 89 2.79 -21.58 -52.83
N LEU A 90 3.85 -22.38 -53.14
CA LEU A 90 5.07 -22.39 -52.34
C LEU A 90 5.81 -21.05 -52.39
N VAL A 91 5.82 -20.37 -53.53
CA VAL A 91 6.41 -19.03 -53.66
C VAL A 91 5.59 -18.02 -52.83
N ALA A 92 4.26 -18.06 -52.93
CA ALA A 92 3.39 -17.19 -52.14
C ALA A 92 3.55 -17.43 -50.63
N LEU A 93 3.65 -18.70 -50.21
CA LEU A 93 3.90 -19.08 -48.81
C LEU A 93 5.30 -18.60 -48.36
N GLY A 94 6.32 -18.74 -49.21
CA GLY A 94 7.66 -18.23 -48.91
C GLY A 94 7.69 -16.71 -48.73
N VAL A 95 7.03 -15.95 -49.61
CA VAL A 95 6.89 -14.50 -49.48
C VAL A 95 6.14 -14.11 -48.22
N PHE A 96 5.07 -14.84 -47.88
CA PHE A 96 4.30 -14.62 -46.67
C PHE A 96 5.14 -14.86 -45.39
N LEU A 97 5.88 -15.97 -45.34
CA LEU A 97 6.79 -16.26 -44.23
C LEU A 97 7.90 -15.26 -44.10
N LEU A 98 8.50 -14.80 -45.23
CA LEU A 98 9.49 -13.72 -45.23
C LEU A 98 8.92 -12.39 -44.76
N SER A 99 7.68 -12.07 -45.13
CA SER A 99 6.96 -10.88 -44.63
C SER A 99 6.76 -10.94 -43.13
N ILE A 100 6.33 -12.11 -42.60
CA ILE A 100 6.22 -12.31 -41.14
C ILE A 100 7.56 -12.18 -40.45
N ALA A 101 8.62 -12.80 -41.00
CA ALA A 101 9.98 -12.66 -40.45
C ALA A 101 10.46 -11.20 -40.49
N GLY A 102 10.14 -10.46 -41.57
CA GLY A 102 10.41 -9.04 -41.69
C GLY A 102 9.68 -8.22 -40.61
N ILE A 103 8.41 -8.49 -40.38
CA ILE A 103 7.63 -7.80 -39.36
C ILE A 103 8.14 -8.09 -37.94
N PHE A 104 8.46 -9.34 -37.64
CA PHE A 104 8.86 -9.72 -36.28
C PHE A 104 10.36 -9.54 -35.97
N TYR A 105 11.23 -9.60 -36.96
CA TYR A 105 12.70 -9.52 -36.79
C TYR A 105 13.32 -8.20 -37.25
N ILE A 106 12.88 -7.66 -38.38
CA ILE A 106 13.49 -6.49 -39.00
C ILE A 106 12.81 -5.21 -38.51
N LEU A 107 11.49 -5.18 -38.49
CA LEU A 107 10.72 -4.00 -38.10
C LEU A 107 11.06 -3.49 -36.69
N PRO A 108 11.13 -4.33 -35.63
CA PRO A 108 11.47 -3.86 -34.28
C PRO A 108 12.88 -3.27 -34.16
N ARG A 109 13.77 -3.61 -35.08
CA ARG A 109 15.17 -3.16 -35.08
C ARG A 109 15.32 -1.78 -35.68
N PHE A 110 14.46 -1.42 -36.64
CA PHE A 110 14.49 -0.13 -37.34
C PHE A 110 13.38 0.85 -36.85
N LEU A 111 12.34 0.35 -36.23
CA LEU A 111 11.26 1.21 -35.67
C LEU A 111 11.79 2.28 -34.70
N PRO A 112 12.69 1.99 -33.74
CA PRO A 112 13.20 3.01 -32.82
C PRO A 112 13.88 4.17 -33.52
N ASP A 113 14.58 3.91 -34.62
CA ASP A 113 15.28 4.95 -35.36
C ASP A 113 14.36 5.78 -36.27
N LEU A 114 13.33 5.18 -36.81
CA LEU A 114 12.26 5.86 -37.58
C LEU A 114 11.38 6.79 -36.76
N PHE A 115 11.21 6.49 -35.48
CA PHE A 115 10.35 7.27 -34.58
C PHE A 115 11.10 8.19 -33.62
N ARG A 116 12.44 8.29 -33.72
CA ARG A 116 13.27 9.23 -32.93
C ARG A 116 12.85 10.70 -33.05
N GLY A 117 12.07 11.05 -34.05
CA GLY A 117 11.56 12.40 -34.26
C GLY A 117 10.04 12.56 -34.08
N SER A 118 9.30 11.50 -33.80
CA SER A 118 7.86 11.54 -33.60
C SER A 118 7.50 11.29 -32.13
N ASN A 119 6.59 12.10 -31.58
CA ASN A 119 6.04 11.91 -30.22
C ASN A 119 5.18 10.63 -30.07
N ILE A 120 5.40 9.61 -30.88
CA ILE A 120 4.72 8.33 -30.78
C ILE A 120 5.46 7.49 -29.75
N GLN A 121 4.96 7.46 -28.52
CA GLN A 121 5.38 6.50 -27.51
C GLN A 121 4.95 5.10 -27.98
N LEU A 122 5.89 4.35 -28.53
CA LEU A 122 5.70 2.90 -28.68
C LEU A 122 5.43 2.33 -27.28
N PHE A 123 4.38 1.56 -27.15
CA PHE A 123 4.10 0.78 -25.94
C PHE A 123 5.23 -0.24 -25.74
N VAL A 124 6.35 0.21 -25.23
CA VAL A 124 7.35 -0.66 -24.64
C VAL A 124 6.72 -1.10 -23.32
N GLN A 125 6.36 -2.38 -23.19
CA GLN A 125 5.99 -2.90 -21.90
C GLN A 125 7.12 -2.56 -20.93
N PRO A 126 6.85 -1.86 -19.83
CA PRO A 126 7.89 -1.55 -18.87
C PRO A 126 8.51 -2.86 -18.40
N VAL A 127 9.84 -2.94 -18.48
CA VAL A 127 10.56 -4.08 -17.90
C VAL A 127 10.33 -4.02 -16.39
N ILE A 128 9.58 -4.97 -15.87
CA ILE A 128 9.35 -5.10 -14.42
C ILE A 128 10.69 -5.41 -13.78
N LYS A 129 11.15 -4.50 -12.94
CA LYS A 129 12.37 -4.68 -12.16
C LYS A 129 11.98 -5.10 -10.76
N TYR A 130 12.14 -6.38 -10.45
CA TYR A 130 11.95 -6.89 -9.11
C TYR A 130 13.00 -6.30 -8.16
N GLU A 131 12.54 -5.63 -7.11
CA GLU A 131 13.39 -5.04 -6.07
C GLU A 131 13.62 -6.05 -4.93
N TYR A 132 12.59 -6.84 -4.66
CA TYR A 132 12.61 -7.90 -3.65
C TYR A 132 12.44 -9.25 -4.35
N ASN A 133 13.10 -10.28 -3.84
CA ASN A 133 12.96 -11.65 -4.32
C ASN A 133 12.67 -12.61 -3.17
N ASP A 134 11.99 -13.72 -3.46
CA ASP A 134 11.52 -14.69 -2.47
C ASP A 134 12.65 -15.41 -1.72
N GLU A 135 13.85 -15.50 -2.29
CA GLU A 135 14.99 -16.17 -1.65
C GLU A 135 15.63 -15.31 -0.58
N SER A 136 15.85 -14.02 -0.88
CA SER A 136 16.56 -13.06 -0.01
C SER A 136 15.64 -12.28 0.91
N PHE A 137 14.35 -12.18 0.57
CA PHE A 137 13.41 -11.34 1.29
C PHE A 137 12.20 -12.13 1.80
N ARG A 138 11.55 -11.57 2.78
CA ARG A 138 10.25 -12.01 3.34
C ARG A 138 9.40 -10.78 3.56
N VAL A 139 8.10 -10.96 3.61
CA VAL A 139 7.13 -9.89 3.88
C VAL A 139 6.36 -10.19 5.16
N VAL A 140 6.16 -9.18 5.98
CA VAL A 140 5.45 -9.31 7.27
C VAL A 140 3.94 -9.42 7.02
N ILE A 141 3.30 -10.48 7.52
CA ILE A 141 1.86 -10.75 7.38
C ILE A 141 1.04 -10.44 8.65
N LYS A 142 1.68 -10.00 9.72
CA LYS A 142 1.00 -9.56 10.96
C LYS A 142 0.89 -8.05 10.98
N SER A 143 -0.14 -7.51 11.63
CA SER A 143 -0.31 -6.05 11.81
C SER A 143 0.96 -5.36 12.28
N SER A 144 1.69 -6.02 13.16
CA SER A 144 3.08 -5.75 13.54
C SER A 144 3.69 -6.99 14.17
N GLU A 145 5.01 -7.11 14.15
CA GLU A 145 5.74 -8.20 14.79
C GLU A 145 6.97 -7.66 15.54
N ALA A 146 7.18 -8.16 16.76
CA ALA A 146 8.34 -7.80 17.57
C ALA A 146 9.63 -8.36 16.96
N VAL A 147 10.64 -7.52 16.82
CA VAL A 147 12.00 -7.95 16.53
C VAL A 147 12.71 -8.16 17.86
N MET A 148 13.07 -9.41 18.15
CA MET A 148 13.65 -9.81 19.40
C MET A 148 15.17 -9.93 19.28
N LYS A 149 15.90 -9.69 20.37
CA LYS A 149 17.35 -9.87 20.41
C LYS A 149 17.73 -11.33 20.20
N ASP A 150 17.00 -12.25 20.81
CA ASP A 150 17.25 -13.68 20.82
C ASP A 150 15.98 -14.45 20.37
N PRO A 151 16.08 -15.71 19.90
CA PRO A 151 14.98 -16.46 19.28
C PRO A 151 14.01 -17.10 20.29
N TRP A 152 13.51 -16.34 21.26
CA TRP A 152 12.50 -16.79 22.23
C TRP A 152 11.59 -15.64 22.68
N ALA A 153 10.41 -15.99 23.20
CA ALA A 153 9.31 -15.07 23.42
C ALA A 153 9.55 -14.02 24.53
N ASP A 154 10.35 -14.34 25.53
CA ASP A 154 10.72 -13.47 26.66
C ASP A 154 12.05 -12.75 26.47
N SER A 155 12.63 -12.82 25.27
CA SER A 155 13.80 -12.03 24.91
C SER A 155 13.52 -10.54 24.87
N VAL A 156 14.56 -9.73 24.88
CA VAL A 156 14.45 -8.27 24.79
C VAL A 156 13.97 -7.87 23.41
N ARG A 157 12.90 -7.09 23.34
CA ARG A 157 12.46 -6.42 22.11
C ARG A 157 13.46 -5.34 21.75
N ILE A 158 14.01 -5.40 20.55
CA ILE A 158 14.95 -4.40 20.02
C ILE A 158 14.33 -3.49 18.97
N SER A 159 13.22 -3.93 18.34
CA SER A 159 12.46 -3.16 17.37
C SER A 159 11.09 -3.79 17.14
N GLU A 160 10.33 -3.25 16.19
CA GLU A 160 9.07 -3.78 15.68
C GLU A 160 9.03 -3.59 14.16
N VAL A 161 8.52 -4.57 13.41
CA VAL A 161 8.25 -4.48 11.97
C VAL A 161 6.75 -4.43 11.74
N LEU A 162 6.34 -3.73 10.68
CA LEU A 162 4.95 -3.45 10.37
C LEU A 162 4.40 -4.39 9.29
N TYR A 163 3.09 -4.47 9.17
CA TYR A 163 2.42 -5.21 8.11
C TYR A 163 2.94 -4.81 6.72
N ASN A 164 3.11 -5.79 5.84
CA ASN A 164 3.61 -5.59 4.48
C ASN A 164 5.01 -4.95 4.41
N GLU A 165 5.80 -5.02 5.48
CA GLU A 165 7.18 -4.55 5.48
C GLU A 165 8.10 -5.64 4.91
N PRO A 166 8.89 -5.35 3.85
CA PRO A 166 9.90 -6.28 3.36
C PRO A 166 11.10 -6.30 4.31
N VAL A 167 11.55 -7.50 4.65
CA VAL A 167 12.71 -7.75 5.51
C VAL A 167 13.64 -8.75 4.83
N ARG A 168 14.94 -8.58 5.01
CA ARG A 168 15.94 -9.52 4.51
C ARG A 168 15.97 -10.77 5.42
N PHE A 169 15.81 -11.93 4.83
CA PHE A 169 15.97 -13.20 5.52
C PHE A 169 17.46 -13.49 5.71
N VAL A 170 17.88 -13.83 6.94
CA VAL A 170 19.27 -14.14 7.29
C VAL A 170 19.43 -15.63 7.56
N SER A 171 18.60 -16.20 8.44
CA SER A 171 18.68 -17.62 8.83
C SER A 171 17.43 -18.07 9.57
N ASP A 172 17.23 -19.37 9.67
CA ASP A 172 16.18 -20.02 10.46
C ASP A 172 16.80 -20.81 11.61
N ASN A 173 16.21 -20.75 12.82
CA ASN A 173 16.64 -21.57 13.95
C ASN A 173 15.88 -22.90 14.08
N LYS A 174 14.92 -23.19 13.19
CA LYS A 174 14.06 -24.38 13.19
C LYS A 174 13.14 -24.54 14.43
N GLU A 175 13.13 -23.57 15.33
CA GLU A 175 12.32 -23.55 16.57
C GLU A 175 11.17 -22.54 16.48
N GLY A 176 10.80 -22.15 15.27
CA GLY A 176 9.70 -21.22 15.01
C GLY A 176 10.11 -19.75 14.96
N TYR A 177 11.40 -19.45 14.97
CA TYR A 177 11.95 -18.12 14.76
C TYR A 177 12.88 -18.08 13.56
N CYS A 178 12.91 -16.95 12.85
CA CYS A 178 13.92 -16.66 11.85
C CYS A 178 14.59 -15.32 12.14
N LYS A 179 15.86 -15.26 11.80
CA LYS A 179 16.68 -14.06 11.90
C LYS A 179 16.46 -13.23 10.65
N ILE A 180 16.15 -11.97 10.84
CA ILE A 180 15.93 -11.00 9.78
C ILE A 180 16.84 -9.80 9.95
N GLU A 181 16.99 -9.05 8.87
CA GLU A 181 17.54 -7.70 8.84
C GLU A 181 16.51 -6.77 8.21
N THR A 182 16.13 -5.70 8.89
CA THR A 182 15.24 -4.67 8.34
C THR A 182 15.98 -3.84 7.29
N LEU A 183 15.26 -3.12 6.44
CA LEU A 183 15.87 -2.27 5.40
C LEU A 183 16.72 -1.13 5.97
N ASP A 184 16.52 -0.77 7.22
CA ASP A 184 17.32 0.21 7.97
C ASP A 184 18.43 -0.42 8.83
N GLY A 185 18.72 -1.74 8.63
CA GLY A 185 19.90 -2.43 9.16
C GLY A 185 19.74 -3.02 10.56
N ILE A 186 18.54 -3.08 11.13
CA ILE A 186 18.32 -3.75 12.42
C ILE A 186 18.26 -5.26 12.20
N THR A 187 19.14 -6.00 12.85
CA THR A 187 19.18 -7.45 12.82
C THR A 187 18.60 -8.04 14.10
N GLY A 188 17.65 -8.96 13.99
CA GLY A 188 17.04 -9.63 15.14
C GLY A 188 16.17 -10.81 14.74
N TRP A 189 15.41 -11.35 15.68
CA TRP A 189 14.60 -12.55 15.53
C TRP A 189 13.11 -12.21 15.54
N VAL A 190 12.38 -12.78 14.59
CA VAL A 190 10.92 -12.72 14.51
C VAL A 190 10.33 -14.12 14.42
N ARG A 191 9.04 -14.28 14.70
CA ARG A 191 8.38 -15.57 14.52
C ARG A 191 8.26 -15.90 13.03
N THR A 192 8.67 -17.11 12.65
CA THR A 192 8.64 -17.57 11.24
C THR A 192 7.23 -17.49 10.62
N ASN A 193 6.19 -17.77 11.43
CA ASN A 193 4.79 -17.69 10.98
C ASN A 193 4.25 -16.26 10.86
N SER A 194 5.07 -15.25 11.10
CA SER A 194 4.74 -13.83 10.87
C SER A 194 5.20 -13.34 9.51
N LEU A 195 5.83 -14.19 8.71
CA LEU A 195 6.42 -13.86 7.43
C LEU A 195 5.91 -14.76 6.31
N THR A 196 5.86 -14.22 5.10
CA THR A 196 5.66 -14.98 3.85
C THR A 196 6.85 -14.80 2.91
N THR A 197 7.02 -15.73 1.98
CA THR A 197 7.99 -15.65 0.88
C THR A 197 7.46 -14.85 -0.30
N ASP A 198 6.14 -14.68 -0.41
CA ASP A 198 5.55 -13.89 -1.48
C ASP A 198 5.86 -12.39 -1.27
N THR A 199 6.64 -11.81 -2.19
CA THR A 199 7.05 -10.41 -2.19
C THR A 199 6.24 -9.56 -3.17
N SER A 200 5.28 -10.12 -3.88
CA SER A 200 4.51 -9.43 -4.92
C SER A 200 3.80 -8.16 -4.41
N SER A 201 3.30 -8.19 -3.17
CA SER A 201 2.61 -7.06 -2.55
C SER A 201 3.51 -5.85 -2.23
N VAL A 202 4.82 -6.00 -2.28
CA VAL A 202 5.80 -4.94 -1.98
C VAL A 202 6.60 -4.49 -3.20
N GLU A 203 6.41 -5.12 -4.38
CA GLU A 203 7.11 -4.76 -5.62
C GLU A 203 6.48 -3.54 -6.29
N PRO A 204 7.18 -2.38 -6.32
CA PRO A 204 6.58 -1.13 -6.80
C PRO A 204 6.11 -1.20 -8.25
N ASP A 205 6.84 -1.91 -9.13
CA ASP A 205 6.57 -1.94 -10.57
C ASP A 205 5.36 -2.82 -10.94
N LEU A 206 4.82 -3.59 -9.99
CA LEU A 206 3.60 -4.36 -10.18
C LEU A 206 2.33 -3.53 -9.95
N HIS A 207 2.44 -2.31 -9.40
CA HIS A 207 1.30 -1.54 -8.89
C HIS A 207 1.24 -0.13 -9.46
N LYS A 208 0.06 0.51 -9.33
CA LYS A 208 -0.19 1.87 -9.84
C LYS A 208 0.02 2.95 -8.79
N PHE A 209 -0.24 2.64 -7.54
CA PHE A 209 -0.19 3.58 -6.42
C PHE A 209 0.59 2.99 -5.26
N LYS A 210 1.32 3.83 -4.55
CA LYS A 210 1.87 3.55 -3.22
C LYS A 210 1.04 4.31 -2.19
N ILE A 211 0.58 3.61 -1.16
CA ILE A 211 -0.28 4.12 -0.09
C ILE A 211 0.50 4.06 1.22
N VAL A 212 0.74 5.19 1.85
CA VAL A 212 1.38 5.28 3.16
C VAL A 212 0.35 5.64 4.20
N ILE A 213 0.24 4.87 5.26
CA ILE A 213 -0.72 5.11 6.34
C ILE A 213 -0.22 6.25 7.22
N SER A 214 -1.00 7.32 7.33
CA SER A 214 -0.71 8.49 8.18
C SER A 214 -1.53 8.53 9.46
N ASP A 215 -2.66 7.81 9.54
CA ASP A 215 -3.41 7.62 10.77
C ASP A 215 -2.70 6.64 11.72
N PRO A 216 -2.92 6.70 13.05
CA PRO A 216 -2.35 5.75 14.00
C PRO A 216 -2.63 4.30 13.68
N SER A 217 -3.81 4.00 13.12
CA SER A 217 -4.15 2.70 12.56
C SER A 217 -5.33 2.80 11.59
N LYS A 218 -5.41 1.85 10.64
CA LYS A 218 -6.53 1.72 9.70
C LYS A 218 -6.93 0.27 9.51
N ASN A 219 -8.20 0.05 9.18
CA ASN A 219 -8.73 -1.27 8.86
C ASN A 219 -8.61 -1.52 7.35
N VAL A 220 -8.16 -2.71 6.99
CA VAL A 220 -8.24 -3.26 5.64
C VAL A 220 -9.40 -4.24 5.62
N MET A 221 -10.32 -4.06 4.69
CA MET A 221 -11.60 -4.76 4.62
C MET A 221 -11.66 -5.66 3.38
N THR A 222 -12.48 -6.71 3.41
CA THR A 222 -12.67 -7.60 2.25
C THR A 222 -13.36 -6.91 1.07
N HIS A 223 -14.18 -5.88 1.33
CA HIS A 223 -14.93 -5.14 0.30
C HIS A 223 -14.90 -3.64 0.59
N ALA A 224 -15.08 -2.85 -0.44
CA ALA A 224 -15.11 -1.38 -0.37
C ALA A 224 -16.24 -0.86 0.54
N SER A 225 -17.37 -1.55 0.57
CA SER A 225 -18.49 -1.29 1.45
C SER A 225 -18.99 -2.61 2.06
N ASN A 226 -19.41 -2.57 3.35
CA ASN A 226 -19.96 -3.73 4.06
C ASN A 226 -19.02 -4.97 4.09
N GLY A 227 -17.71 -4.74 4.01
CA GLY A 227 -16.70 -5.80 4.12
C GLY A 227 -16.48 -6.24 5.57
N THR A 228 -15.89 -7.42 5.75
CA THR A 228 -15.33 -7.88 7.02
C THR A 228 -13.88 -7.43 7.16
N LEU A 229 -13.38 -7.34 8.38
CA LEU A 229 -11.99 -6.98 8.65
C LEU A 229 -11.05 -8.11 8.22
N ILE A 230 -10.09 -7.79 7.36
CA ILE A 230 -8.96 -8.68 7.04
C ILE A 230 -7.86 -8.46 8.07
N THR A 231 -7.36 -7.23 8.15
CA THR A 231 -6.26 -6.86 9.06
C THR A 231 -6.35 -5.39 9.44
N LYS A 232 -5.60 -5.01 10.47
CA LYS A 232 -5.38 -3.62 10.86
C LYS A 232 -3.93 -3.24 10.54
N VAL A 233 -3.75 -2.15 9.83
CA VAL A 233 -2.44 -1.58 9.48
C VAL A 233 -2.17 -0.35 10.32
N MET A 234 -0.91 -0.11 10.66
CA MET A 234 -0.46 0.93 11.58
C MET A 234 0.14 2.11 10.84
N MET A 235 0.33 3.24 11.51
CA MET A 235 1.04 4.41 10.94
C MET A 235 2.37 3.97 10.35
N ASN A 236 2.72 4.55 9.20
CA ASN A 236 3.90 4.23 8.40
C ASN A 236 3.87 2.87 7.68
N THR A 237 2.80 2.08 7.78
CA THR A 237 2.64 0.92 6.88
C THR A 237 2.56 1.40 5.44
N VAL A 238 3.32 0.73 4.56
CA VAL A 238 3.29 0.96 3.11
C VAL A 238 2.51 -0.17 2.45
N LEU A 239 1.48 0.18 1.68
CA LEU A 239 0.72 -0.71 0.84
C LEU A 239 0.80 -0.26 -0.61
N TYR A 240 0.57 -1.16 -1.53
CA TYR A 240 0.44 -0.83 -2.95
C TYR A 240 -0.98 -1.11 -3.43
N ALA A 241 -1.48 -0.32 -4.39
CA ALA A 241 -2.84 -0.38 -4.87
C ALA A 241 -2.91 -0.28 -6.39
N ASP A 242 -3.93 -0.92 -6.99
CA ASP A 242 -4.14 -0.92 -8.43
C ASP A 242 -5.43 -0.21 -8.84
N ILE A 243 -6.37 -0.08 -7.90
CA ILE A 243 -7.66 0.57 -8.12
C ILE A 243 -7.87 1.66 -7.07
N SER A 244 -8.27 2.85 -7.54
CA SER A 244 -8.74 3.97 -6.72
C SER A 244 -10.13 4.36 -7.19
N ARG A 245 -11.14 4.29 -6.32
CA ARG A 245 -12.54 4.64 -6.63
C ARG A 245 -13.23 5.22 -5.40
N GLU A 246 -13.96 6.32 -5.59
CA GLU A 246 -14.91 6.86 -4.59
C GLU A 246 -14.36 6.96 -3.15
N GLY A 247 -13.09 7.35 -3.03
CA GLY A 247 -12.45 7.51 -1.71
C GLY A 247 -11.99 6.21 -1.05
N VAL A 248 -11.83 5.12 -1.82
CA VAL A 248 -11.25 3.85 -1.37
C VAL A 248 -10.21 3.33 -2.36
N TYR A 249 -9.24 2.57 -1.86
CA TYR A 249 -8.23 1.88 -2.63
C TYR A 249 -8.37 0.37 -2.49
N GLN A 250 -8.23 -0.35 -3.61
CA GLN A 250 -7.96 -1.78 -3.55
C GLN A 250 -6.45 -1.98 -3.45
N VAL A 251 -6.02 -2.51 -2.33
CA VAL A 251 -4.61 -2.74 -2.01
C VAL A 251 -4.25 -4.20 -2.18
N SER A 252 -3.03 -4.45 -2.63
CA SER A 252 -2.43 -5.77 -2.67
C SER A 252 -1.90 -6.13 -1.29
N LEU A 253 -2.15 -7.36 -0.88
CA LEU A 253 -1.75 -7.90 0.42
C LEU A 253 -0.79 -9.07 0.21
N PRO A 254 0.02 -9.42 1.21
CA PRO A 254 0.85 -10.62 1.16
C PRO A 254 0.03 -11.88 0.81
N ASP A 255 0.70 -12.87 0.22
CA ASP A 255 0.11 -14.13 -0.25
C ASP A 255 -0.90 -13.98 -1.42
N GLY A 256 -0.78 -12.89 -2.21
CA GLY A 256 -1.60 -12.65 -3.39
C GLY A 256 -3.04 -12.24 -3.10
N GLU A 257 -3.37 -11.96 -1.84
CA GLU A 257 -4.69 -11.46 -1.44
C GLU A 257 -4.87 -9.98 -1.81
N THR A 258 -6.11 -9.52 -1.78
CA THR A 258 -6.45 -8.10 -1.95
C THR A 258 -7.41 -7.63 -0.86
N GLY A 259 -7.33 -6.35 -0.52
CA GLY A 259 -8.21 -5.73 0.45
C GLY A 259 -8.60 -4.32 0.05
N TRP A 260 -9.50 -3.71 0.81
CA TRP A 260 -9.99 -2.36 0.59
C TRP A 260 -9.68 -1.47 1.79
N ILE A 261 -9.20 -0.26 1.51
CA ILE A 261 -8.88 0.74 2.53
C ILE A 261 -9.43 2.11 2.13
N GLY A 262 -9.97 2.85 3.10
CA GLY A 262 -10.46 4.23 2.86
C GLY A 262 -9.32 5.22 2.63
N SER A 263 -9.54 6.24 1.80
CA SER A 263 -8.55 7.25 1.45
C SER A 263 -8.26 8.28 2.57
N SER A 264 -9.14 8.43 3.56
CA SER A 264 -8.85 9.27 4.73
C SER A 264 -7.67 8.72 5.51
N GLY A 265 -6.76 9.55 6.01
CA GLY A 265 -5.59 9.14 6.79
C GLY A 265 -4.60 8.27 6.03
N VAL A 266 -4.47 8.48 4.72
CA VAL A 266 -3.44 7.90 3.86
C VAL A 266 -2.80 8.96 2.98
N ILE A 267 -1.57 8.70 2.57
CA ILE A 267 -0.84 9.52 1.60
C ILE A 267 -0.66 8.66 0.34
N GLU A 268 -1.23 9.14 -0.76
CA GLU A 268 -1.06 8.52 -2.09
C GLU A 268 0.18 9.05 -2.77
N LEU A 269 0.97 8.17 -3.35
CA LEU A 269 2.19 8.46 -4.10
C LEU A 269 2.24 7.58 -5.36
N LYS A 270 3.07 7.95 -6.32
CA LYS A 270 3.49 7.02 -7.37
C LYS A 270 4.33 5.89 -6.75
N PRO A 271 4.35 4.68 -7.33
CA PRO A 271 4.97 3.51 -6.69
C PRO A 271 6.41 3.72 -6.23
N ARG A 272 7.24 4.43 -7.01
CA ARG A 272 8.65 4.72 -6.68
C ARG A 272 8.89 6.11 -6.09
N GLU A 273 7.83 6.88 -5.89
CA GLU A 273 7.94 8.23 -5.32
C GLU A 273 8.25 8.18 -3.83
N SER A 274 9.07 9.12 -3.36
CA SER A 274 9.36 9.31 -1.94
C SER A 274 8.48 10.41 -1.37
N LEU A 275 8.15 10.28 -0.08
CA LEU A 275 7.46 11.34 0.67
C LEU A 275 8.28 12.63 0.65
N GLN A 276 7.60 13.75 0.46
CA GLN A 276 8.20 15.07 0.59
C GLN A 276 8.31 15.48 2.06
N VAL A 277 9.43 16.12 2.41
CA VAL A 277 9.61 16.63 3.76
C VAL A 277 8.63 17.78 3.98
N VAL A 278 7.85 17.70 5.05
CA VAL A 278 6.89 18.71 5.47
C VAL A 278 7.39 19.47 6.71
N SER A 279 6.68 20.51 7.14
CA SER A 279 7.09 21.31 8.30
C SER A 279 6.95 20.56 9.62
N SER A 280 7.69 20.99 10.66
CA SER A 280 7.64 20.46 12.02
C SER A 280 6.22 20.39 12.61
N ARG A 281 5.32 21.27 12.20
CA ARG A 281 3.92 21.28 12.63
C ARG A 281 3.20 19.97 12.34
N TYR A 282 3.40 19.40 11.15
CA TYR A 282 2.77 18.12 10.78
C TYR A 282 3.38 16.96 11.56
N PHE A 283 4.69 16.99 11.78
CA PHE A 283 5.37 16.02 12.63
C PHE A 283 4.81 16.02 14.06
N VAL A 284 4.71 17.20 14.68
CA VAL A 284 4.12 17.37 16.01
C VAL A 284 2.66 16.91 16.03
N SER A 285 1.89 17.27 15.01
CA SER A 285 0.48 16.80 14.92
C SER A 285 0.37 15.28 14.87
N SER A 286 1.26 14.61 14.12
CA SER A 286 1.32 13.15 14.09
C SER A 286 1.68 12.56 15.44
N LEU A 287 2.66 13.14 16.15
CA LEU A 287 3.09 12.71 17.49
C LEU A 287 1.96 12.83 18.53
N LEU A 288 1.17 13.90 18.48
CA LEU A 288 0.07 14.13 19.41
C LEU A 288 -1.02 13.05 19.32
N THR A 289 -1.10 12.31 18.24
CA THR A 289 -2.04 11.18 18.11
C THR A 289 -1.69 10.01 19.05
N PHE A 290 -0.46 9.95 19.58
CA PHE A 290 0.01 8.95 20.52
C PHE A 290 -0.08 9.38 21.99
N VAL A 291 -0.61 10.56 22.29
CA VAL A 291 -0.88 10.98 23.68
C VAL A 291 -1.82 9.98 24.34
N ASN A 292 -1.48 9.53 25.53
CA ASN A 292 -2.15 8.47 26.30
C ASN A 292 -1.94 7.04 25.77
N ALA A 293 -1.17 6.85 24.70
CA ALA A 293 -0.81 5.51 24.26
C ALA A 293 0.02 4.79 25.34
N ARG A 294 -0.16 3.47 25.44
CA ARG A 294 0.61 2.64 26.36
C ARG A 294 2.08 2.63 25.93
N TYR A 295 2.96 2.83 26.89
CA TYR A 295 4.38 2.66 26.65
C TYR A 295 4.73 1.19 26.46
N LEU A 296 5.51 0.92 25.44
CA LEU A 296 6.12 -0.37 25.16
C LEU A 296 7.54 -0.12 24.64
N SER A 297 8.54 -0.68 25.33
CA SER A 297 9.95 -0.50 24.92
C SER A 297 10.15 -0.93 23.46
N ASN A 298 10.75 -0.05 22.64
CA ASN A 298 10.97 -0.25 21.21
C ASN A 298 9.71 -0.62 20.40
N GLY A 299 8.51 -0.32 20.93
CA GLY A 299 7.26 -0.43 20.20
C GLY A 299 7.08 0.73 19.23
N MET A 300 6.41 0.48 18.11
CA MET A 300 6.24 1.44 17.00
C MET A 300 4.79 1.63 16.60
N THR A 301 3.84 1.11 17.38
CA THR A 301 2.42 1.12 17.01
C THR A 301 1.54 1.70 18.12
N VAL A 302 0.33 2.11 17.77
CA VAL A 302 -0.66 2.60 18.75
C VAL A 302 -1.03 1.57 19.82
N ASN A 303 -0.79 0.28 19.58
CA ASN A 303 -1.03 -0.80 20.55
C ASN A 303 0.00 -0.82 21.68
N GLY A 304 1.15 -0.22 21.47
CA GLY A 304 2.24 -0.02 22.40
C GLY A 304 3.40 0.68 21.71
N ILE A 305 3.82 1.82 22.24
CA ILE A 305 4.79 2.68 21.56
C ILE A 305 5.81 3.25 22.55
N SER A 306 7.03 3.41 22.08
CA SER A 306 8.09 4.20 22.76
C SER A 306 8.20 5.58 22.11
N ILE A 307 8.88 6.53 22.77
CA ILE A 307 9.08 7.85 22.15
C ILE A 307 9.94 7.72 20.89
N ASN A 308 11.04 6.97 20.91
CA ASN A 308 11.86 6.72 19.71
C ASN A 308 11.05 6.03 18.59
N GLY A 309 10.13 5.13 18.92
CA GLY A 309 9.21 4.53 17.96
C GLY A 309 8.25 5.56 17.36
N ALA A 310 7.65 6.42 18.18
CA ALA A 310 6.79 7.50 17.72
C ALA A 310 7.56 8.51 16.84
N VAL A 311 8.75 8.92 17.27
CA VAL A 311 9.63 9.78 16.47
C VAL A 311 9.97 9.15 15.12
N CYS A 312 10.29 7.85 15.10
CA CYS A 312 10.58 7.13 13.87
C CYS A 312 9.39 7.15 12.90
N VAL A 313 8.21 6.62 13.30
CA VAL A 313 7.07 6.49 12.40
C VAL A 313 6.49 7.86 11.99
N CYS A 314 6.43 8.82 12.91
CA CYS A 314 5.95 10.18 12.60
C CYS A 314 6.91 10.94 11.69
N SER A 315 8.23 10.78 11.86
CA SER A 315 9.20 11.40 10.94
C SER A 315 9.09 10.81 9.55
N GLN A 316 8.96 9.49 9.43
CA GLN A 316 8.90 8.80 8.15
C GLN A 316 7.64 9.17 7.36
N VAL A 317 6.46 9.23 7.98
CA VAL A 317 5.24 9.68 7.29
C VAL A 317 5.28 11.18 6.92
N ASN A 318 6.18 11.94 7.54
CA ASN A 318 6.42 13.35 7.23
C ASN A 318 7.67 13.58 6.36
N GLY A 319 8.19 12.52 5.70
CA GLY A 319 9.20 12.60 4.66
C GLY A 319 10.66 12.51 5.14
N ILE A 320 10.92 12.31 6.42
CA ILE A 320 12.27 12.17 6.96
C ILE A 320 12.55 10.72 7.35
N LYS A 321 13.56 10.11 6.73
CA LYS A 321 14.04 8.78 7.13
C LYS A 321 14.71 8.87 8.49
N MET A 322 13.98 8.50 9.54
CA MET A 322 14.47 8.49 10.90
C MET A 322 14.81 7.05 11.32
N PRO A 323 16.00 6.79 11.88
CA PRO A 323 16.34 5.47 12.44
C PRO A 323 15.38 5.05 13.55
N ARG A 324 15.23 3.73 13.78
CA ARG A 324 14.41 3.20 14.88
C ARG A 324 15.12 3.29 16.24
N ASN A 325 16.43 3.29 16.23
CA ASN A 325 17.25 3.30 17.43
C ASN A 325 17.48 4.72 17.95
N MET A 326 17.18 4.95 19.23
CA MET A 326 17.29 6.24 19.90
C MET A 326 18.72 6.84 19.83
N THR A 327 19.75 6.01 19.98
CA THR A 327 21.15 6.47 19.89
C THR A 327 21.49 6.97 18.48
N GLU A 328 20.97 6.33 17.46
CA GLU A 328 21.16 6.78 16.07
C GLU A 328 20.30 8.02 15.76
N GLN A 329 19.12 8.13 16.36
CA GLN A 329 18.28 9.34 16.27
C GLN A 329 18.99 10.57 16.86
N SER A 330 19.74 10.40 17.96
CA SER A 330 20.47 11.51 18.60
C SER A 330 21.61 12.11 17.75
N LYS A 331 21.93 11.46 16.62
CA LYS A 331 22.92 11.92 15.65
C LYS A 331 22.28 12.63 14.44
N GLN A 332 20.95 12.56 14.30
CA GLN A 332 20.24 13.10 13.15
C GLN A 332 19.97 14.61 13.28
N GLY A 333 19.88 15.29 12.14
CA GLY A 333 19.51 16.69 12.08
C GLY A 333 20.56 17.65 12.66
N GLN A 334 20.15 18.88 12.90
CA GLN A 334 21.00 19.96 13.42
C GLN A 334 21.00 19.97 14.94
N ALA A 335 22.16 20.08 15.57
CA ALA A 335 22.26 20.26 17.02
C ALA A 335 21.74 21.68 17.41
N VAL A 336 20.95 21.73 18.46
CA VAL A 336 20.47 22.96 19.08
C VAL A 336 21.21 23.15 20.39
N THR A 337 21.86 24.33 20.55
CA THR A 337 22.52 24.73 21.79
C THR A 337 21.63 25.72 22.52
N LEU A 338 21.38 25.51 23.81
CA LEU A 338 20.63 26.44 24.63
C LEU A 338 21.48 27.66 24.95
N SER A 339 20.89 28.81 24.79
CA SER A 339 21.45 30.07 25.31
C SER A 339 21.24 30.15 26.83
N HIS A 340 22.00 30.99 27.49
CA HIS A 340 21.86 31.27 28.93
C HIS A 340 21.47 32.74 29.12
N ASP A 341 20.58 32.96 30.06
CA ASP A 341 20.25 34.30 30.49
C ASP A 341 21.50 35.02 31.07
N ALA A 342 21.79 36.20 30.58
CA ALA A 342 23.01 36.92 30.96
C ALA A 342 23.04 37.38 32.42
N VAL A 343 21.88 37.43 33.11
CA VAL A 343 21.74 37.91 34.48
C VAL A 343 21.61 36.73 35.46
N THR A 344 20.75 35.74 35.12
CA THR A 344 20.49 34.62 36.04
C THR A 344 21.40 33.43 35.75
N GLY A 345 22.00 33.32 34.58
CA GLY A 345 22.78 32.16 34.13
C GLY A 345 21.92 30.94 33.80
N GLU A 346 20.59 31.05 33.83
CA GLU A 346 19.70 29.95 33.55
C GLU A 346 19.57 29.69 32.04
N GLU A 347 19.31 28.47 31.66
CA GLU A 347 19.09 28.07 30.26
C GLU A 347 17.82 28.69 29.70
N ILE A 348 17.89 29.20 28.49
CA ILE A 348 16.75 29.80 27.76
C ILE A 348 15.97 28.71 27.05
N ILE A 349 14.91 28.23 27.68
CA ILE A 349 14.06 27.11 27.15
C ILE A 349 13.36 27.48 25.84
N SER A 350 13.12 28.77 25.58
CA SER A 350 12.50 29.25 24.32
C SER A 350 13.35 28.98 23.08
N ASP A 351 14.61 28.59 23.23
CA ASP A 351 15.45 28.11 22.12
C ASP A 351 14.97 26.74 21.61
N ILE A 352 14.24 25.98 22.44
CA ILE A 352 13.60 24.71 22.07
C ILE A 352 12.24 25.00 21.46
N ILE A 353 12.07 24.62 20.21
CA ILE A 353 10.85 24.90 19.44
C ILE A 353 10.10 23.60 19.10
N PRO A 354 8.79 23.70 18.75
CA PRO A 354 8.01 22.52 18.41
C PRO A 354 8.62 21.68 17.27
N GLY A 355 8.81 20.39 17.53
CA GLY A 355 9.48 19.44 16.65
C GLY A 355 10.94 19.14 17.01
N ASP A 356 11.54 19.87 17.96
CA ASP A 356 12.86 19.53 18.49
C ASP A 356 12.80 18.26 19.33
N ILE A 357 13.77 17.38 19.13
CA ILE A 357 13.91 16.09 19.82
C ILE A 357 15.00 16.23 20.87
N ILE A 358 14.68 15.89 22.10
CA ILE A 358 15.55 16.06 23.28
C ILE A 358 15.98 14.71 23.78
N PHE A 359 17.27 14.49 23.87
CA PHE A 359 17.88 13.24 24.33
C PHE A 359 18.44 13.44 25.73
N LEU A 360 18.02 12.56 26.64
CA LEU A 360 18.26 12.68 28.09
C LEU A 360 19.08 11.51 28.61
N ARG A 361 19.98 11.80 29.56
CA ARG A 361 20.63 10.77 30.34
C ARG A 361 19.71 10.23 31.43
N SER A 362 20.05 9.04 31.97
CA SER A 362 19.33 8.49 33.12
C SER A 362 19.47 9.42 34.35
N PRO A 363 18.40 9.56 35.15
CA PRO A 363 18.48 10.29 36.43
C PRO A 363 19.57 9.73 37.38
N GLN A 364 19.92 8.46 37.22
CA GLN A 364 20.94 7.79 38.04
C GLN A 364 22.36 7.84 37.43
N SER A 365 22.49 8.36 36.22
CA SER A 365 23.80 8.45 35.56
C SER A 365 24.70 9.52 36.21
N ALA A 366 26.01 9.25 36.22
CA ALA A 366 26.98 10.26 36.62
C ALA A 366 26.88 11.50 35.73
N PRO A 367 27.14 12.70 36.30
CA PRO A 367 27.25 13.92 35.50
C PRO A 367 28.27 13.73 34.36
N GLY A 368 27.90 14.16 33.14
CA GLY A 368 28.75 14.01 31.94
C GLY A 368 28.61 12.68 31.20
N SER A 369 27.74 11.77 31.64
CA SER A 369 27.43 10.56 30.87
C SER A 369 26.74 10.95 29.55
N GLU A 370 27.26 10.46 28.42
CA GLU A 370 26.71 10.67 27.07
C GLU A 370 25.74 9.55 26.64
N ALA A 371 25.50 8.55 27.51
CA ALA A 371 24.59 7.47 27.20
C ALA A 371 23.12 7.97 27.18
N VAL A 372 22.50 7.93 26.03
CA VAL A 372 21.10 8.28 25.86
C VAL A 372 20.21 7.22 26.50
N TYR A 373 19.37 7.64 27.43
CA TYR A 373 18.46 6.77 28.18
C TYR A 373 16.99 7.04 27.89
N GLU A 374 16.63 8.28 27.69
CA GLU A 374 15.27 8.73 27.49
C GLU A 374 15.20 9.78 26.37
N GLU A 375 14.08 9.85 25.71
CA GLU A 375 13.81 10.80 24.64
C GLU A 375 12.52 11.54 24.94
N ALA A 376 12.50 12.82 24.60
CA ALA A 376 11.33 13.67 24.67
C ALA A 376 11.24 14.52 23.40
N VAL A 377 10.04 14.96 23.02
CA VAL A 377 9.84 15.83 21.86
C VAL A 377 9.10 17.08 22.30
N CYS A 378 9.62 18.25 21.92
CA CYS A 378 8.94 19.51 22.12
C CYS A 378 7.69 19.59 21.24
N THR A 379 6.53 19.72 21.85
CA THR A 379 5.26 19.81 21.13
C THR A 379 4.70 21.26 21.11
N ASP A 380 5.06 22.04 22.12
CA ASP A 380 4.78 23.46 22.24
C ASP A 380 5.83 24.10 23.15
N THR A 381 5.95 25.42 23.17
CA THR A 381 6.88 26.13 24.05
C THR A 381 6.70 25.69 25.50
N GLY A 382 7.76 25.13 26.08
CA GLY A 382 7.74 24.59 27.45
C GLY A 382 6.91 23.33 27.65
N THR A 383 6.52 22.62 26.58
CA THR A 383 5.72 21.39 26.64
C THR A 383 6.41 20.25 25.91
N LEU A 384 6.66 19.14 26.59
CA LEU A 384 7.29 17.94 26.05
C LEU A 384 6.32 16.78 25.98
N LEU A 385 6.38 16.02 24.90
CA LEU A 385 5.84 14.67 24.82
C LEU A 385 6.90 13.69 25.30
N MET A 386 6.60 12.94 26.35
CA MET A 386 7.54 11.99 26.93
C MET A 386 6.81 10.86 27.69
N ILE A 387 7.56 9.88 28.21
CA ILE A 387 6.98 8.82 29.03
C ILE A 387 6.67 9.39 30.41
N SER A 388 5.48 9.05 30.93
CA SER A 388 5.16 9.28 32.34
C SER A 388 5.52 8.06 33.17
N PRO A 389 6.52 8.15 34.08
CA PRO A 389 6.88 7.02 34.94
C PRO A 389 5.73 6.52 35.80
N ALA A 390 4.82 7.42 36.21
CA ALA A 390 3.69 7.08 37.08
C ALA A 390 2.59 6.28 36.39
N SER A 391 2.43 6.44 35.06
CA SER A 391 1.29 5.82 34.33
C SER A 391 1.71 4.86 33.24
N THR A 392 3.00 4.71 32.96
CA THR A 392 3.54 3.91 31.84
C THR A 392 2.86 4.21 30.50
N THR A 393 2.50 5.48 30.31
CA THR A 393 1.88 6.01 29.09
C THR A 393 2.65 7.23 28.60
N ILE A 394 2.49 7.54 27.32
CA ILE A 394 3.03 8.76 26.74
C ILE A 394 2.14 9.94 27.16
N ARG A 395 2.76 10.99 27.71
CA ARG A 395 2.08 12.16 28.23
C ARG A 395 2.74 13.47 27.80
N LEU A 396 1.96 14.53 27.83
CA LEU A 396 2.47 15.89 27.78
C LEU A 396 2.93 16.30 29.18
N ARG A 397 4.14 16.84 29.28
CA ARG A 397 4.73 17.38 30.50
C ARG A 397 5.18 18.81 30.27
N GLN A 398 4.77 19.71 31.13
CA GLN A 398 5.35 21.06 31.19
C GLN A 398 6.76 20.99 31.76
N PHE A 399 7.68 21.76 31.20
CA PHE A 399 9.03 21.90 31.75
C PHE A 399 9.47 23.37 31.68
N LYS A 400 10.41 23.74 32.52
CA LYS A 400 10.94 25.10 32.64
C LYS A 400 12.44 25.07 32.99
N ALA A 401 13.10 26.19 32.92
CA ALA A 401 14.47 26.37 33.35
C ALA A 401 14.66 25.86 34.78
N GLY A 402 15.77 25.18 35.02
CA GLY A 402 16.10 24.58 36.34
C GLY A 402 15.33 23.31 36.70
N ASP A 403 14.48 22.77 35.83
CA ASP A 403 13.84 21.48 36.02
C ASP A 403 14.87 20.33 35.97
N ASP A 404 14.49 19.18 36.55
CA ASP A 404 15.28 17.93 36.47
C ASP A 404 15.61 17.53 35.02
N ILE A 405 14.72 17.87 34.06
CA ILE A 405 14.94 17.57 32.65
C ILE A 405 16.13 18.35 32.10
N THR A 406 16.25 19.65 32.38
CA THR A 406 17.30 20.48 31.79
C THR A 406 18.69 20.00 32.16
N SER A 407 18.88 19.59 33.43
CA SER A 407 20.14 19.02 33.89
C SER A 407 20.53 17.70 33.26
N ARG A 408 19.59 16.99 32.67
CA ARG A 408 19.75 15.68 32.04
C ARG A 408 19.93 15.75 30.52
N ILE A 409 19.80 16.90 29.90
CA ILE A 409 19.94 17.06 28.44
C ILE A 409 21.35 16.68 28.02
N ILE A 410 21.46 15.76 27.07
CA ILE A 410 22.70 15.40 26.38
C ILE A 410 22.83 16.20 25.10
N THR A 411 21.77 16.17 24.31
CA THR A 411 21.69 16.89 23.02
C THR A 411 20.24 17.17 22.64
N ILE A 412 20.03 18.21 21.88
CA ILE A 412 18.75 18.53 21.26
C ILE A 412 18.97 18.51 19.75
N ARG A 413 18.05 17.90 19.02
CA ARG A 413 18.13 17.75 17.58
C ARG A 413 16.93 18.34 16.88
N ARG A 414 17.18 19.20 15.91
CA ARG A 414 16.20 19.79 15.01
C ARG A 414 16.30 19.13 13.66
N VAL A 415 15.30 18.33 13.30
CA VAL A 415 15.29 17.54 12.04
C VAL A 415 14.34 18.14 11.02
N PHE A 416 13.33 18.89 11.44
CA PHE A 416 12.39 19.57 10.57
C PHE A 416 12.69 21.07 10.53
N ALA A 417 12.69 21.63 9.30
CA ALA A 417 12.80 23.08 9.16
C ALA A 417 11.53 23.74 9.72
N THR A 418 11.74 24.82 10.45
CA THR A 418 10.67 25.74 10.82
C THR A 418 10.42 26.67 9.64
N LYS A 419 9.22 26.59 9.06
CA LYS A 419 8.73 27.60 8.12
C LYS A 419 7.80 28.53 8.85
#